data_e9084ab0ee61ea1e6e7f189d8f074e80
#
_entry.id   e9084ab0ee61ea1e6e7f189d8f074e80
#
_cell.length_a   1.000
_cell.length_b   1.000
_cell.length_c   1.000
_cell.angle_alpha   90.00
_cell.angle_beta   90.00
_cell.angle_gamma   90.00
#
_symmetry.space_group_name_H-M   'P 1'
#
loop_
_entity.id
_entity.type
_entity.pdbx_description
1 polymer ?
#
loop_
_entity_poly.entity_id
_entity_poly.type
_entity_poly.pdbx_seq_one_letter_code
_entity_poly.pdbx_strand_id
1 'polypeptide(L)'
;MTNHGGLFQMSLTINTNPAAIRASFNLTENNKNLQASLTRLSSGKRITKPADDAGGLAVSMKLSSSISRTKAAISNIQNSLSFGEVQDGALQAGARIVDRLAELKSLSLDVMKSDADIENYNTEFRSLQQQLYAITAETFNGVSLFASTLATGGAITFGHATTGKHTISVFTSDRGNAGSVVSLNKSALSAALTFKSLTNADQEATGSGITIAAVNSGAAIDIQNITVSFFTVALENIATLRAENGATMTRLQFAEDHLRLSSANLEAANSRIMDVDVATESTALAKYNILSQASAAMLAQANTTQNTALMLLG
;
A
#
# COMPACT_ATOMS: atom_id res chain seq x y z
N MET A 1 -71.06 -38.88 27.25
CA MET A 1 -69.85 -38.17 26.74
C MET A 1 -70.31 -37.24 25.61
N THR A 2 -70.60 -36.04 25.93
CA THR A 2 -71.16 -35.03 25.00
C THR A 2 -70.00 -34.19 24.45
N ASN A 3 -69.73 -34.40 23.16
CA ASN A 3 -68.72 -33.69 22.40
C ASN A 3 -69.25 -32.28 22.07
N HIS A 4 -68.79 -31.24 22.79
CA HIS A 4 -69.09 -29.86 22.46
C HIS A 4 -68.08 -29.37 21.39
N GLY A 5 -68.45 -29.59 20.15
CA GLY A 5 -67.82 -28.87 19.01
C GLY A 5 -68.06 -27.35 19.19
N GLY A 6 -67.04 -26.66 19.66
CA GLY A 6 -67.06 -25.18 19.76
C GLY A 6 -67.17 -24.57 18.35
N LEU A 7 -68.42 -24.24 17.99
CA LEU A 7 -68.71 -23.37 16.87
C LEU A 7 -68.12 -21.96 17.18
N PHE A 8 -67.01 -21.61 16.53
CA PHE A 8 -66.57 -20.23 16.48
C PHE A 8 -67.66 -19.38 15.82
N GLN A 9 -68.52 -18.79 16.64
CA GLN A 9 -69.47 -17.77 16.16
C GLN A 9 -68.63 -16.57 15.65
N MET A 10 -68.54 -16.44 14.34
CA MET A 10 -68.13 -15.22 13.74
C MET A 10 -69.22 -14.16 13.98
N SER A 11 -69.06 -13.34 15.00
CA SER A 11 -69.91 -12.18 15.19
C SER A 11 -69.67 -11.21 14.01
N LEU A 12 -70.67 -11.06 13.14
CA LEU A 12 -70.65 -10.04 12.11
C LEU A 12 -70.77 -8.65 12.78
N THR A 13 -69.66 -7.97 12.97
CA THR A 13 -69.64 -6.57 13.44
C THR A 13 -69.57 -5.66 12.23
N ILE A 14 -70.61 -4.81 12.08
CA ILE A 14 -70.74 -3.91 10.93
C ILE A 14 -69.74 -2.73 10.99
N ASN A 15 -69.40 -2.24 12.17
CA ASN A 15 -68.50 -1.09 12.37
C ASN A 15 -67.02 -1.42 12.36
N THR A 16 -66.61 -2.68 12.52
CA THR A 16 -65.20 -3.11 12.51
C THR A 16 -65.07 -4.37 11.71
N ASN A 17 -64.18 -4.37 10.70
CA ASN A 17 -63.86 -5.58 9.90
C ASN A 17 -62.48 -6.12 10.29
N PRO A 18 -62.42 -7.08 11.25
CA PRO A 18 -61.11 -7.63 11.68
C PRO A 18 -60.36 -8.33 10.55
N ALA A 19 -61.07 -8.90 9.57
CA ALA A 19 -60.48 -9.57 8.42
C ALA A 19 -59.81 -8.58 7.48
N ALA A 20 -60.47 -7.45 7.18
CA ALA A 20 -59.89 -6.38 6.36
C ALA A 20 -58.68 -5.70 7.06
N ILE A 21 -58.74 -5.48 8.38
CA ILE A 21 -57.63 -4.92 9.15
C ILE A 21 -56.42 -5.85 9.09
N ARG A 22 -56.60 -7.17 9.27
CA ARG A 22 -55.53 -8.18 9.15
C ARG A 22 -54.96 -8.22 7.72
N ALA A 23 -55.80 -8.19 6.70
CA ALA A 23 -55.42 -8.18 5.29
C ALA A 23 -54.62 -6.92 4.96
N SER A 24 -55.03 -5.74 5.45
CA SER A 24 -54.32 -4.47 5.30
C SER A 24 -52.95 -4.51 5.99
N PHE A 25 -52.86 -5.09 7.20
CA PHE A 25 -51.60 -5.24 7.92
C PHE A 25 -50.62 -6.14 7.15
N ASN A 26 -51.08 -7.30 6.65
CA ASN A 26 -50.32 -8.22 5.84
C ASN A 26 -49.85 -7.58 4.52
N LEU A 27 -50.73 -6.80 3.86
CA LEU A 27 -50.35 -6.06 2.65
C LEU A 27 -49.25 -5.05 2.93
N THR A 28 -49.36 -4.27 4.00
CA THR A 28 -48.34 -3.29 4.40
C THR A 28 -47.02 -3.96 4.70
N GLU A 29 -47.00 -5.07 5.44
CA GLU A 29 -45.78 -5.82 5.78
C GLU A 29 -45.15 -6.48 4.54
N ASN A 30 -45.96 -7.06 3.65
CA ASN A 30 -45.47 -7.64 2.39
C ASN A 30 -44.87 -6.57 1.46
N ASN A 31 -45.47 -5.37 1.36
CA ASN A 31 -44.94 -4.25 0.60
C ASN A 31 -43.62 -3.75 1.20
N LYS A 32 -43.50 -3.66 2.52
CA LYS A 32 -42.27 -3.28 3.20
C LYS A 32 -41.12 -4.30 2.92
N ASN A 33 -41.43 -5.59 2.99
CA ASN A 33 -40.48 -6.66 2.70
C ASN A 33 -40.08 -6.68 1.21
N LEU A 34 -41.03 -6.42 0.30
CA LEU A 34 -40.79 -6.27 -1.12
C LEU A 34 -39.80 -5.12 -1.41
N GLN A 35 -40.01 -3.96 -0.80
CA GLN A 35 -39.12 -2.80 -0.93
C GLN A 35 -37.74 -3.07 -0.35
N ALA A 36 -37.64 -3.80 0.77
CA ALA A 36 -36.38 -4.19 1.36
C ALA A 36 -35.58 -5.13 0.44
N SER A 37 -36.22 -6.14 -0.15
CA SER A 37 -35.61 -7.06 -1.12
C SER A 37 -35.17 -6.33 -2.40
N LEU A 38 -35.99 -5.40 -2.92
CA LEU A 38 -35.59 -4.56 -4.05
C LEU A 38 -34.34 -3.72 -3.74
N THR A 39 -34.30 -3.13 -2.55
CA THR A 39 -33.15 -2.31 -2.13
C THR A 39 -31.88 -3.15 -2.00
N ARG A 40 -31.98 -4.36 -1.42
CA ARG A 40 -30.85 -5.28 -1.30
C ARG A 40 -30.37 -5.75 -2.68
N LEU A 41 -31.28 -6.15 -3.55
CA LEU A 41 -30.95 -6.60 -4.89
C LEU A 41 -30.31 -5.49 -5.74
N SER A 42 -30.85 -4.26 -5.65
CA SER A 42 -30.34 -3.10 -6.37
C SER A 42 -28.96 -2.64 -5.87
N SER A 43 -28.70 -2.73 -4.55
CA SER A 43 -27.43 -2.34 -3.96
C SER A 43 -26.37 -3.45 -3.98
N GLY A 44 -26.76 -4.70 -4.19
CA GLY A 44 -25.91 -5.87 -4.02
C GLY A 44 -25.54 -6.17 -2.56
N LYS A 45 -26.11 -5.43 -1.60
CA LYS A 45 -25.76 -5.53 -0.18
C LYS A 45 -26.89 -6.12 0.65
N ARG A 46 -26.55 -7.06 1.53
CA ARG A 46 -27.46 -7.67 2.50
C ARG A 46 -27.87 -6.66 3.58
N ILE A 47 -26.88 -5.87 4.07
CA ILE A 47 -27.09 -4.85 5.10
C ILE A 47 -27.17 -3.50 4.40
N THR A 48 -28.38 -2.93 4.30
CA THR A 48 -28.63 -1.65 3.64
C THR A 48 -28.89 -0.52 4.65
N LYS A 49 -29.34 -0.88 5.86
CA LYS A 49 -29.66 0.06 6.94
C LYS A 49 -29.04 -0.43 8.24
N PRO A 50 -28.67 0.47 9.17
CA PRO A 50 -28.18 0.07 10.49
C PRO A 50 -29.16 -0.80 11.29
N ALA A 51 -30.47 -0.69 11.00
CA ALA A 51 -31.52 -1.49 11.63
C ALA A 51 -31.52 -2.96 11.15
N ASP A 52 -30.90 -3.28 10.00
CA ASP A 52 -30.84 -4.66 9.47
C ASP A 52 -29.86 -5.53 10.30
N ASP A 53 -28.67 -4.98 10.57
CA ASP A 53 -27.62 -5.61 11.41
C ASP A 53 -26.60 -4.55 11.84
N ALA A 54 -26.78 -3.98 13.02
CA ALA A 54 -25.88 -2.95 13.55
C ALA A 54 -24.48 -3.49 13.87
N GLY A 55 -24.38 -4.77 14.33
CA GLY A 55 -23.11 -5.43 14.62
C GLY A 55 -22.32 -5.72 13.37
N GLY A 56 -22.95 -6.36 12.37
CA GLY A 56 -22.34 -6.64 11.07
C GLY A 56 -21.88 -5.37 10.35
N LEU A 57 -22.70 -4.28 10.40
CA LEU A 57 -22.34 -2.99 9.82
C LEU A 57 -21.10 -2.39 10.50
N ALA A 58 -21.02 -2.43 11.83
CA ALA A 58 -19.87 -1.90 12.57
C ALA A 58 -18.58 -2.67 12.25
N VAL A 59 -18.65 -4.00 12.12
CA VAL A 59 -17.52 -4.84 11.71
C VAL A 59 -17.12 -4.53 10.26
N SER A 60 -18.08 -4.43 9.35
CA SER A 60 -17.83 -4.09 7.94
C SER A 60 -17.16 -2.72 7.78
N MET A 61 -17.60 -1.70 8.53
CA MET A 61 -16.96 -0.38 8.52
C MET A 61 -15.49 -0.45 8.97
N LYS A 62 -15.18 -1.25 10.02
CA LYS A 62 -13.81 -1.46 10.48
C LYS A 62 -12.97 -2.18 9.42
N LEU A 63 -13.51 -3.24 8.80
CA LEU A 63 -12.84 -3.97 7.73
C LEU A 63 -12.59 -3.08 6.50
N SER A 64 -13.58 -2.33 6.07
CA SER A 64 -13.45 -1.38 4.94
C SER A 64 -12.38 -0.31 5.21
N SER A 65 -12.34 0.22 6.42
CA SER A 65 -11.29 1.16 6.84
C SER A 65 -9.90 0.50 6.84
N SER A 66 -9.80 -0.75 7.33
CA SER A 66 -8.53 -1.52 7.30
C SER A 66 -8.08 -1.81 5.86
N ILE A 67 -9.00 -2.22 4.97
CA ILE A 67 -8.74 -2.44 3.54
C ILE A 67 -8.19 -1.16 2.89
N SER A 68 -8.81 -0.01 3.16
CA SER A 68 -8.37 1.28 2.59
C SER A 68 -6.96 1.64 3.07
N ARG A 69 -6.65 1.44 4.36
CA ARG A 69 -5.30 1.66 4.90
C ARG A 69 -4.28 0.67 4.35
N THR A 70 -4.65 -0.59 4.17
CA THR A 70 -3.80 -1.61 3.55
C THR A 70 -3.46 -1.25 2.11
N LYS A 71 -4.44 -0.79 1.32
CA LYS A 71 -4.21 -0.30 -0.05
C LYS A 71 -3.27 0.90 -0.09
N ALA A 72 -3.42 1.84 0.84
CA ALA A 72 -2.50 2.98 0.97
C ALA A 72 -1.08 2.53 1.35
N ALA A 73 -0.94 1.54 2.25
CA ALA A 73 0.36 0.97 2.61
C ALA A 73 1.02 0.27 1.41
N ILE A 74 0.28 -0.46 0.59
CA ILE A 74 0.77 -1.06 -0.66
C ILE A 74 1.32 0.02 -1.61
N SER A 75 0.57 1.11 -1.81
CA SER A 75 1.02 2.23 -2.65
C SER A 75 2.31 2.88 -2.11
N ASN A 76 2.42 3.04 -0.77
CA ASN A 76 3.63 3.56 -0.15
C ASN A 76 4.84 2.64 -0.35
N ILE A 77 4.64 1.31 -0.30
CA ILE A 77 5.70 0.33 -0.58
C ILE A 77 6.14 0.44 -2.05
N GLN A 78 5.21 0.56 -3.00
CA GLN A 78 5.54 0.72 -4.42
C GLN A 78 6.36 2.00 -4.69
N ASN A 79 6.00 3.11 -4.05
CA ASN A 79 6.79 4.34 -4.11
C ASN A 79 8.20 4.13 -3.53
N SER A 80 8.31 3.36 -2.46
CA SER A 80 9.59 3.04 -1.82
C SER A 80 10.44 2.09 -2.65
N LEU A 81 9.83 1.14 -3.38
CA LEU A 81 10.52 0.30 -4.35
C LEU A 81 11.07 1.14 -5.51
N SER A 82 10.26 2.07 -6.05
CA SER A 82 10.73 3.00 -7.10
C SER A 82 11.91 3.87 -6.62
N PHE A 83 11.89 4.31 -5.35
CA PHE A 83 13.04 5.01 -4.75
C PHE A 83 14.28 4.11 -4.73
N GLY A 84 14.14 2.84 -4.32
CA GLY A 84 15.24 1.85 -4.29
C GLY A 84 15.80 1.56 -5.69
N GLU A 85 14.94 1.46 -6.71
CA GLU A 85 15.35 1.27 -8.11
C GLU A 85 16.16 2.45 -8.66
N VAL A 86 15.70 3.69 -8.39
CA VAL A 86 16.44 4.90 -8.78
C VAL A 86 17.78 4.97 -8.05
N GLN A 87 17.81 4.62 -6.75
CA GLN A 87 19.05 4.55 -5.98
C GLN A 87 20.03 3.52 -6.55
N ASP A 88 19.57 2.31 -6.94
CA ASP A 88 20.42 1.30 -7.57
C ASP A 88 20.95 1.78 -8.92
N GLY A 89 20.12 2.44 -9.72
CA GLY A 89 20.53 3.04 -10.99
C GLY A 89 21.64 4.08 -10.81
N ALA A 90 21.55 4.94 -9.80
CA ALA A 90 22.57 5.92 -9.47
C ALA A 90 23.86 5.25 -8.95
N LEU A 91 23.77 4.21 -8.12
CA LEU A 91 24.92 3.41 -7.68
C LEU A 91 25.62 2.72 -8.86
N GLN A 92 24.86 2.19 -9.82
CA GLN A 92 25.41 1.59 -11.04
C GLN A 92 26.12 2.61 -11.92
N ALA A 93 25.56 3.83 -12.04
CA ALA A 93 26.22 4.91 -12.76
C ALA A 93 27.52 5.33 -12.08
N GLY A 94 27.52 5.44 -10.74
CA GLY A 94 28.71 5.68 -9.93
C GLY A 94 29.78 4.62 -10.10
N ALA A 95 29.40 3.34 -10.11
CA ALA A 95 30.34 2.23 -10.35
C ALA A 95 31.02 2.34 -11.71
N ARG A 96 30.28 2.66 -12.78
CA ARG A 96 30.85 2.85 -14.14
C ARG A 96 31.86 4.00 -14.19
N ILE A 97 31.59 5.09 -13.46
CA ILE A 97 32.53 6.21 -13.38
C ILE A 97 33.79 5.79 -12.64
N VAL A 98 33.68 5.08 -11.52
CA VAL A 98 34.84 4.58 -10.75
C VAL A 98 35.66 3.60 -11.59
N ASP A 99 35.01 2.74 -12.37
CA ASP A 99 35.70 1.82 -13.30
C ASP A 99 36.49 2.61 -14.38
N ARG A 100 35.89 3.65 -14.97
CA ARG A 100 36.56 4.54 -15.92
C ARG A 100 37.73 5.29 -15.29
N LEU A 101 37.60 5.74 -14.04
CA LEU A 101 38.69 6.36 -13.29
C LEU A 101 39.88 5.37 -13.08
N ALA A 102 39.59 4.09 -12.79
CA ALA A 102 40.59 3.04 -12.68
C ALA A 102 41.30 2.78 -14.01
N GLU A 103 40.53 2.75 -15.13
CA GLU A 103 41.10 2.61 -16.47
C GLU A 103 42.06 3.77 -16.82
N LEU A 104 41.64 5.02 -16.60
CA LEU A 104 42.48 6.20 -16.84
C LEU A 104 43.73 6.15 -16.00
N LYS A 105 43.62 5.73 -14.70
CA LYS A 105 44.80 5.52 -13.84
C LYS A 105 45.76 4.48 -14.43
N SER A 106 45.25 3.37 -14.92
CA SER A 106 46.07 2.31 -15.51
C SER A 106 46.75 2.83 -16.79
N LEU A 107 46.08 3.62 -17.62
CA LEU A 107 46.64 4.24 -18.82
C LEU A 107 47.73 5.27 -18.46
N SER A 108 47.61 5.98 -17.34
CA SER A 108 48.58 6.96 -16.89
C SER A 108 49.90 6.36 -16.37
N LEU A 109 49.92 5.04 -16.12
CA LEU A 109 51.15 4.29 -15.69
C LEU A 109 52.01 3.81 -16.85
N ASP A 110 51.58 4.05 -18.10
CA ASP A 110 52.35 3.66 -19.27
C ASP A 110 53.63 4.52 -19.39
N VAL A 111 54.77 3.85 -19.40
CA VAL A 111 56.12 4.45 -19.48
C VAL A 111 56.35 5.25 -20.78
N MET A 112 55.55 4.98 -21.83
CA MET A 112 55.67 5.66 -23.13
C MET A 112 54.90 6.97 -23.20
N LYS A 113 54.21 7.38 -22.13
CA LYS A 113 53.42 8.63 -22.07
C LYS A 113 54.29 9.78 -21.56
N SER A 114 54.13 10.94 -22.21
CA SER A 114 54.73 12.19 -21.72
C SER A 114 53.88 12.80 -20.61
N ASP A 115 54.45 13.73 -19.82
CA ASP A 115 53.72 14.46 -18.78
C ASP A 115 52.49 15.20 -19.35
N ALA A 116 52.61 15.71 -20.61
CA ALA A 116 51.47 16.35 -21.29
C ALA A 116 50.35 15.39 -21.62
N ASP A 117 50.65 14.12 -21.96
CA ASP A 117 49.62 13.08 -22.19
C ASP A 117 48.93 12.71 -20.88
N ILE A 118 49.71 12.59 -19.79
CA ILE A 118 49.18 12.30 -18.46
C ILE A 118 48.26 13.44 -17.99
N GLU A 119 48.58 14.70 -18.25
CA GLU A 119 47.69 15.83 -17.89
C GLU A 119 46.37 15.85 -18.69
N ASN A 120 46.40 15.36 -19.94
CA ASN A 120 45.17 15.15 -20.69
C ASN A 120 44.26 14.11 -20.01
N TYR A 121 44.83 12.98 -19.55
CA TYR A 121 44.05 12.00 -18.75
C TYR A 121 43.59 12.57 -17.40
N ASN A 122 44.39 13.39 -16.75
CA ASN A 122 44.07 14.04 -15.50
C ASN A 122 42.90 15.01 -15.65
N THR A 123 42.78 15.68 -16.80
CA THR A 123 41.63 16.55 -17.09
C THR A 123 40.32 15.74 -17.16
N GLU A 124 40.29 14.62 -17.88
CA GLU A 124 39.13 13.71 -17.91
C GLU A 124 38.87 13.16 -16.50
N PHE A 125 39.91 12.73 -15.80
CA PHE A 125 39.85 12.17 -14.46
C PHE A 125 39.20 13.14 -13.45
N ARG A 126 39.58 14.42 -13.44
CA ARG A 126 38.96 15.46 -12.61
C ARG A 126 37.49 15.72 -12.98
N SER A 127 37.17 15.72 -14.28
CA SER A 127 35.79 15.88 -14.74
C SER A 127 34.87 14.74 -14.28
N LEU A 128 35.36 13.51 -14.30
CA LEU A 128 34.64 12.33 -13.82
C LEU A 128 34.46 12.33 -12.29
N GLN A 129 35.43 12.87 -11.54
CA GLN A 129 35.28 13.05 -10.08
C GLN A 129 34.15 14.05 -9.75
N GLN A 130 34.03 15.14 -10.54
CA GLN A 130 32.92 16.09 -10.38
C GLN A 130 31.58 15.44 -10.72
N GLN A 131 31.51 14.63 -11.79
CA GLN A 131 30.30 13.90 -12.16
C GLN A 131 29.93 12.90 -11.06
N LEU A 132 30.90 12.22 -10.46
CA LEU A 132 30.67 11.32 -9.35
C LEU A 132 30.08 12.04 -8.13
N TYR A 133 30.57 13.25 -7.85
CA TYR A 133 30.00 14.08 -6.79
C TYR A 133 28.54 14.49 -7.10
N ALA A 134 28.25 14.87 -8.35
CA ALA A 134 26.87 15.20 -8.75
C ALA A 134 25.89 14.07 -8.49
N ILE A 135 26.30 12.81 -8.74
CA ILE A 135 25.51 11.63 -8.42
C ILE A 135 25.24 11.53 -6.91
N THR A 136 26.23 11.83 -6.04
CA THR A 136 26.01 11.76 -4.58
C THR A 136 24.99 12.79 -4.09
N ALA A 137 24.72 13.84 -4.84
CA ALA A 137 23.77 14.91 -4.53
C ALA A 137 22.38 14.69 -5.15
N GLU A 138 22.16 13.59 -5.88
CA GLU A 138 20.88 13.32 -6.53
C GLU A 138 19.73 13.13 -5.53
N THR A 139 18.55 13.56 -5.96
CA THR A 139 17.31 13.50 -5.16
C THR A 139 16.18 12.84 -5.94
N PHE A 140 15.35 12.11 -5.25
CA PHE A 140 14.09 11.58 -5.77
C PHE A 140 12.92 12.28 -5.07
N ASN A 141 12.11 13.03 -5.83
CA ASN A 141 10.98 13.81 -5.29
C ASN A 141 11.38 14.71 -4.10
N GLY A 142 12.53 15.35 -4.16
CA GLY A 142 13.05 16.21 -3.09
C GLY A 142 13.67 15.49 -1.90
N VAL A 143 13.66 14.15 -1.89
CA VAL A 143 14.35 13.34 -0.87
C VAL A 143 15.69 12.89 -1.43
N SER A 144 16.79 13.16 -0.69
CA SER A 144 18.13 12.72 -1.09
C SER A 144 18.18 11.19 -1.21
N LEU A 145 18.72 10.70 -2.33
CA LEU A 145 18.93 9.26 -2.56
C LEU A 145 20.02 8.71 -1.65
N PHE A 146 21.03 9.53 -1.35
CA PHE A 146 22.19 9.15 -0.57
C PHE A 146 22.24 9.89 0.76
N ALA A 147 22.83 9.24 1.75
CA ALA A 147 23.08 9.84 3.04
C ALA A 147 24.39 10.69 2.96
N SER A 148 24.29 11.98 3.22
CA SER A 148 25.43 12.90 3.22
C SER A 148 25.96 13.21 4.60
N THR A 149 25.09 13.22 5.62
CA THR A 149 25.44 13.50 7.02
C THR A 149 24.57 12.68 7.96
N LEU A 150 25.07 12.38 9.16
CA LEU A 150 24.24 11.87 10.25
C LEU A 150 23.15 12.89 10.61
N ALA A 151 21.96 12.43 11.00
CA ALA A 151 20.88 13.27 11.51
C ALA A 151 21.30 14.11 12.75
N THR A 152 22.39 13.75 13.41
CA THR A 152 23.03 14.47 14.53
C THR A 152 24.22 15.34 14.14
N GLY A 153 24.46 15.57 12.80
CA GLY A 153 25.53 16.43 12.32
C GLY A 153 26.94 15.81 12.32
N GLY A 154 27.06 14.49 12.49
CA GLY A 154 28.35 13.77 12.38
C GLY A 154 28.58 13.22 10.95
N ALA A 155 29.84 12.91 10.61
CA ALA A 155 30.21 12.24 9.37
C ALA A 155 29.71 10.79 9.38
N ILE A 156 29.29 10.30 8.22
CA ILE A 156 28.88 8.92 8.02
C ILE A 156 30.13 8.09 7.77
N THR A 157 30.26 6.94 8.45
CA THR A 157 31.29 5.97 8.18
C THR A 157 30.70 4.81 7.38
N PHE A 158 31.45 4.35 6.36
CA PHE A 158 31.10 3.16 5.61
C PHE A 158 31.23 1.90 6.49
N GLY A 159 30.30 0.96 6.32
CA GLY A 159 30.29 -0.31 7.09
C GLY A 159 29.76 -0.20 8.52
N HIS A 160 29.37 0.97 8.99
CA HIS A 160 28.71 1.09 10.29
C HIS A 160 27.20 0.92 10.12
N ALA A 161 26.73 -0.29 10.35
CA ALA A 161 25.31 -0.63 10.44
C ALA A 161 24.68 0.08 11.67
N THR A 162 24.54 1.38 11.62
CA THR A 162 23.96 2.13 12.73
C THR A 162 22.51 2.51 12.46
N THR A 163 21.70 1.80 13.15
CA THR A 163 20.52 2.32 13.87
C THR A 163 19.95 3.63 13.33
N GLY A 164 18.98 3.52 12.43
CA GLY A 164 17.89 4.48 12.34
C GLY A 164 18.13 5.85 11.72
N LYS A 165 19.36 6.27 11.47
CA LYS A 165 19.67 7.66 11.12
C LYS A 165 19.80 7.95 9.62
N HIS A 166 19.93 6.91 8.81
CA HIS A 166 19.98 6.99 7.35
C HIS A 166 18.87 6.23 6.68
N THR A 167 17.84 5.86 7.46
CA THR A 167 16.76 5.04 6.97
C THR A 167 15.49 5.86 6.80
N ILE A 168 14.75 5.56 5.75
CA ILE A 168 13.37 5.99 5.56
C ILE A 168 12.50 4.85 6.08
N SER A 169 11.63 5.15 7.04
CA SER A 169 10.70 4.18 7.59
C SER A 169 9.51 4.02 6.65
N VAL A 170 9.36 2.83 6.08
CA VAL A 170 8.22 2.46 5.25
C VAL A 170 7.24 1.65 6.10
N PHE A 171 6.05 2.19 6.31
CA PHE A 171 5.00 1.49 7.07
C PHE A 171 4.39 0.39 6.24
N THR A 172 4.55 -0.86 6.69
CA THR A 172 4.11 -2.08 6.01
C THR A 172 2.92 -2.73 6.72
N SER A 173 2.06 -1.92 7.35
CA SER A 173 0.85 -2.40 8.02
C SER A 173 -0.26 -1.34 7.98
N ASP A 174 -1.48 -1.79 8.19
CA ASP A 174 -2.67 -0.92 8.33
C ASP A 174 -2.69 -0.11 9.65
N ARG A 175 -1.76 -0.40 10.59
CA ARG A 175 -1.67 0.25 11.90
C ARG A 175 -0.73 1.46 11.93
N GLY A 176 -0.09 1.81 10.81
CA GLY A 176 0.87 2.92 10.73
C GLY A 176 2.04 2.74 11.71
N ASN A 177 2.33 3.75 12.52
CA ASN A 177 3.46 3.73 13.49
C ASN A 177 3.40 2.62 14.55
N ALA A 178 2.22 2.08 14.83
CA ALA A 178 2.04 0.98 15.78
C ALA A 178 2.17 -0.41 15.14
N GLY A 179 2.43 -0.47 13.85
CA GLY A 179 2.53 -1.72 13.09
C GLY A 179 3.95 -2.05 12.65
N SER A 180 4.05 -3.00 11.71
CA SER A 180 5.33 -3.38 11.12
C SER A 180 5.87 -2.26 10.23
N VAL A 181 7.19 -2.09 10.28
CA VAL A 181 7.94 -1.08 9.52
C VAL A 181 9.13 -1.77 8.85
N VAL A 182 9.37 -1.48 7.60
CA VAL A 182 10.62 -1.83 6.90
C VAL A 182 11.42 -0.55 6.73
N SER A 183 12.66 -0.56 7.22
CA SER A 183 13.57 0.55 7.04
C SER A 183 14.26 0.43 5.70
N LEU A 184 14.10 1.43 4.84
CA LEU A 184 14.83 1.59 3.59
C LEU A 184 16.11 2.38 3.87
N ASN A 185 17.26 1.81 3.55
CA ASN A 185 18.55 2.46 3.76
C ASN A 185 18.82 3.50 2.66
N LYS A 186 19.18 4.71 3.09
CA LYS A 186 19.84 5.66 2.20
C LYS A 186 21.32 5.25 2.11
N SER A 187 21.74 4.77 0.96
CA SER A 187 23.12 4.34 0.76
C SER A 187 24.11 5.46 1.04
N ALA A 188 25.17 5.17 1.77
CA ALA A 188 26.21 6.14 2.12
C ALA A 188 27.29 6.20 1.02
N LEU A 189 26.92 6.59 -0.21
CA LEU A 189 27.83 6.59 -1.36
C LEU A 189 29.05 7.49 -1.12
N SER A 190 28.86 8.67 -0.54
CA SER A 190 29.99 9.55 -0.23
C SER A 190 30.98 8.90 0.73
N ALA A 191 30.52 8.17 1.75
CA ALA A 191 31.39 7.45 2.69
C ALA A 191 32.08 6.25 2.04
N ALA A 192 31.40 5.55 1.13
CA ALA A 192 31.99 4.44 0.36
C ALA A 192 33.14 4.88 -0.55
N LEU A 193 33.16 6.16 -0.94
CA LEU A 193 34.17 6.79 -1.78
C LEU A 193 35.21 7.60 -0.99
N THR A 194 35.18 7.55 0.35
CA THR A 194 36.06 8.33 1.23
C THR A 194 37.03 7.39 1.95
N PHE A 195 38.31 7.71 1.89
CA PHE A 195 39.41 6.89 2.40
C PHE A 195 40.34 7.70 3.28
N LYS A 196 41.06 7.00 4.18
CA LYS A 196 41.95 7.62 5.16
C LYS A 196 43.24 8.19 4.52
N SER A 197 43.71 7.54 3.46
CA SER A 197 44.96 7.92 2.79
C SER A 197 44.89 7.61 1.30
N LEU A 198 45.56 8.41 0.46
CA LEU A 198 45.67 8.16 -0.99
C LEU A 198 46.58 6.98 -1.34
N THR A 199 47.48 6.59 -0.44
CA THR A 199 48.44 5.53 -0.67
C THR A 199 47.97 4.18 -0.15
N ASN A 200 47.08 4.16 0.84
CA ASN A 200 46.50 2.94 1.40
C ASN A 200 45.00 2.96 1.19
N ALA A 201 44.43 1.89 0.66
CA ALA A 201 43.00 1.76 0.44
C ALA A 201 42.21 1.49 1.76
N ASP A 202 42.73 1.99 2.89
CA ASP A 202 42.06 1.87 4.19
C ASP A 202 40.86 2.83 4.27
N GLN A 203 39.72 2.29 4.66
CA GLN A 203 38.49 3.10 4.84
C GLN A 203 38.64 4.12 5.99
N GLU A 204 38.18 5.33 5.76
CA GLU A 204 38.10 6.37 6.81
C GLU A 204 36.97 6.07 7.79
N ALA A 205 37.33 5.98 9.06
CA ALA A 205 36.36 5.68 10.12
C ALA A 205 35.59 6.90 10.66
N THR A 206 36.07 8.13 10.40
CA THR A 206 35.58 9.34 11.10
C THR A 206 35.32 10.57 10.24
N GLY A 207 35.23 10.45 8.90
CA GLY A 207 34.78 11.55 8.03
C GLY A 207 35.78 12.69 7.79
N SER A 208 37.05 12.52 8.16
CA SER A 208 38.15 13.44 7.81
C SER A 208 38.96 12.92 6.63
N GLY A 209 38.43 11.93 5.90
CA GLY A 209 39.11 11.25 4.81
C GLY A 209 39.08 12.03 3.50
N ILE A 210 39.82 11.50 2.55
CA ILE A 210 39.93 12.01 1.19
C ILE A 210 38.92 11.27 0.33
N THR A 211 37.98 12.02 -0.29
CA THR A 211 36.95 11.46 -1.16
C THR A 211 37.34 11.53 -2.63
N ILE A 212 37.06 10.46 -3.41
CA ILE A 212 37.22 10.48 -4.87
C ILE A 212 36.18 11.43 -5.51
N ALA A 213 35.04 11.65 -4.89
CA ALA A 213 34.02 12.57 -5.41
C ALA A 213 34.37 14.01 -5.09
N ALA A 214 34.72 14.82 -6.10
CA ALA A 214 35.18 16.19 -5.92
C ALA A 214 34.08 17.20 -6.23
N VAL A 215 33.86 18.14 -5.32
CA VAL A 215 32.88 19.24 -5.44
C VAL A 215 33.23 20.22 -6.58
N ASN A 216 34.53 20.41 -6.83
CA ASN A 216 35.06 21.27 -7.89
C ASN A 216 36.45 20.80 -8.32
N SER A 217 36.99 21.38 -9.39
CA SER A 217 38.33 21.04 -9.91
C SER A 217 39.46 21.26 -8.90
N GLY A 218 39.32 22.24 -7.97
CA GLY A 218 40.34 22.53 -6.95
C GLY A 218 40.35 21.50 -5.79
N ALA A 219 39.25 20.75 -5.59
CA ALA A 219 39.14 19.67 -4.63
C ALA A 219 39.43 18.30 -5.27
N ALA A 220 39.55 18.23 -6.60
CA ALA A 220 39.83 17.01 -7.33
C ALA A 220 41.23 16.50 -7.05
N ILE A 221 41.35 15.16 -6.91
CA ILE A 221 42.64 14.49 -6.69
C ILE A 221 43.30 14.29 -8.04
N ASP A 222 44.61 14.54 -8.09
CA ASP A 222 45.38 14.24 -9.29
C ASP A 222 45.56 12.73 -9.47
N ILE A 223 45.50 12.29 -10.74
CA ILE A 223 45.59 10.92 -11.15
C ILE A 223 46.92 10.26 -10.69
N GLN A 224 48.00 11.05 -10.55
CA GLN A 224 49.29 10.56 -10.09
C GLN A 224 49.31 10.20 -8.59
N ASN A 225 48.51 10.85 -7.79
CA ASN A 225 48.49 10.74 -6.33
C ASN A 225 47.66 9.58 -5.79
N ILE A 226 46.96 8.83 -6.63
CA ILE A 226 46.04 7.77 -6.24
C ILE A 226 46.53 6.40 -6.75
N THR A 227 46.29 5.33 -6.00
CA THR A 227 46.65 3.95 -6.39
C THR A 227 45.48 3.20 -7.02
N VAL A 228 45.77 2.20 -7.86
CA VAL A 228 44.73 1.36 -8.51
C VAL A 228 43.90 0.59 -7.47
N SER A 229 44.52 0.15 -6.37
CA SER A 229 43.85 -0.56 -5.27
C SER A 229 42.69 0.24 -4.66
N PHE A 230 42.81 1.55 -4.69
CA PHE A 230 41.77 2.46 -4.22
C PHE A 230 40.44 2.29 -4.96
N PHE A 231 40.48 2.17 -6.29
CA PHE A 231 39.31 1.95 -7.12
C PHE A 231 38.70 0.58 -6.91
N THR A 232 39.54 -0.45 -6.70
CA THR A 232 39.04 -1.81 -6.40
C THR A 232 38.21 -1.83 -5.13
N VAL A 233 38.69 -1.19 -4.05
CA VAL A 233 37.96 -1.12 -2.79
C VAL A 233 36.70 -0.23 -2.94
N ALA A 234 36.79 0.88 -3.70
CA ALA A 234 35.60 1.72 -3.98
C ALA A 234 34.51 0.95 -4.72
N LEU A 235 34.88 0.12 -5.71
CA LEU A 235 33.92 -0.74 -6.42
C LEU A 235 33.32 -1.81 -5.52
N GLU A 236 34.12 -2.43 -4.64
CA GLU A 236 33.62 -3.39 -3.64
C GLU A 236 32.64 -2.74 -2.67
N ASN A 237 32.94 -1.52 -2.22
CA ASN A 237 32.03 -0.75 -1.37
C ASN A 237 30.72 -0.44 -2.07
N ILE A 238 30.75 -0.01 -3.34
CA ILE A 238 29.52 0.24 -4.14
C ILE A 238 28.74 -1.07 -4.32
N ALA A 239 29.42 -2.18 -4.59
CA ALA A 239 28.77 -3.49 -4.70
C ALA A 239 28.06 -3.89 -3.40
N THR A 240 28.67 -3.61 -2.25
CA THR A 240 28.06 -3.83 -0.92
C THR A 240 26.82 -2.97 -0.73
N LEU A 241 26.87 -1.67 -1.08
CA LEU A 241 25.70 -0.79 -1.00
C LEU A 241 24.57 -1.26 -1.90
N ARG A 242 24.87 -1.75 -3.11
CA ARG A 242 23.88 -2.34 -4.02
C ARG A 242 23.26 -3.62 -3.45
N ALA A 243 24.06 -4.46 -2.81
CA ALA A 243 23.56 -5.67 -2.15
C ALA A 243 22.62 -5.34 -0.99
N GLU A 244 22.94 -4.34 -0.16
CA GLU A 244 22.08 -3.85 0.92
C GLU A 244 20.77 -3.27 0.39
N ASN A 245 20.83 -2.47 -0.69
CA ASN A 245 19.66 -1.93 -1.34
C ASN A 245 18.77 -3.06 -1.89
N GLY A 246 19.35 -4.03 -2.60
CA GLY A 246 18.63 -5.19 -3.13
C GLY A 246 17.97 -6.03 -2.04
N ALA A 247 18.66 -6.25 -0.91
CA ALA A 247 18.09 -6.96 0.24
C ALA A 247 16.88 -6.20 0.82
N THR A 248 16.95 -4.88 0.88
CA THR A 248 15.84 -4.04 1.38
C THR A 248 14.65 -4.07 0.41
N MET A 249 14.91 -3.98 -0.89
CA MET A 249 13.87 -4.09 -1.93
C MET A 249 13.15 -5.45 -1.87
N THR A 250 13.90 -6.53 -1.71
CA THR A 250 13.33 -7.88 -1.54
C THR A 250 12.41 -7.96 -0.30
N ARG A 251 12.83 -7.37 0.82
CA ARG A 251 12.00 -7.31 2.03
C ARG A 251 10.71 -6.50 1.80
N LEU A 252 10.77 -5.40 1.05
CA LEU A 252 9.60 -4.61 0.69
C LEU A 252 8.65 -5.39 -0.24
N GLN A 253 9.17 -6.16 -1.21
CA GLN A 253 8.37 -7.02 -2.08
C GLN A 253 7.61 -8.08 -1.28
N PHE A 254 8.28 -8.77 -0.35
CA PHE A 254 7.60 -9.73 0.53
C PHE A 254 6.52 -9.06 1.41
N ALA A 255 6.78 -7.84 1.88
CA ALA A 255 5.78 -7.09 2.64
C ALA A 255 4.58 -6.69 1.76
N GLU A 256 4.81 -6.30 0.51
CA GLU A 256 3.75 -6.01 -0.46
C GLU A 256 2.89 -7.24 -0.74
N ASP A 257 3.51 -8.39 -1.02
CA ASP A 257 2.80 -9.64 -1.28
C ASP A 257 1.93 -10.06 -0.09
N HIS A 258 2.48 -9.95 1.13
CA HIS A 258 1.72 -10.22 2.36
C HIS A 258 0.52 -9.27 2.50
N LEU A 259 0.69 -7.97 2.22
CA LEU A 259 -0.40 -6.99 2.30
C LEU A 259 -1.47 -7.21 1.22
N ARG A 260 -1.07 -7.61 0.01
CA ARG A 260 -2.01 -7.97 -1.08
C ARG A 260 -2.88 -9.16 -0.67
N LEU A 261 -2.25 -10.22 -0.12
CA LEU A 261 -2.98 -11.38 0.40
C LEU A 261 -3.90 -11.00 1.56
N SER A 262 -3.41 -10.18 2.49
CA SER A 262 -4.20 -9.67 3.62
C SER A 262 -5.40 -8.85 3.13
N SER A 263 -5.20 -7.95 2.16
CA SER A 263 -6.30 -7.16 1.55
C SER A 263 -7.37 -8.05 0.93
N ALA A 264 -6.96 -9.07 0.16
CA ALA A 264 -7.90 -10.01 -0.44
C ALA A 264 -8.71 -10.79 0.62
N ASN A 265 -8.07 -11.22 1.70
CA ASN A 265 -8.74 -11.91 2.81
C ASN A 265 -9.72 -10.99 3.54
N LEU A 266 -9.35 -9.72 3.77
CA LEU A 266 -10.22 -8.72 4.39
C LEU A 266 -11.42 -8.38 3.48
N GLU A 267 -11.20 -8.27 2.16
CA GLU A 267 -12.27 -8.08 1.19
C GLU A 267 -13.24 -9.26 1.18
N ALA A 268 -12.72 -10.48 1.15
CA ALA A 268 -13.54 -11.68 1.24
C ALA A 268 -14.33 -11.76 2.55
N ALA A 269 -13.73 -11.38 3.68
CA ALA A 269 -14.42 -11.33 4.97
C ALA A 269 -15.52 -10.25 4.98
N ASN A 270 -15.26 -9.08 4.40
CA ASN A 270 -16.24 -7.99 4.28
C ASN A 270 -17.39 -8.38 3.35
N SER A 271 -17.11 -9.04 2.23
CA SER A 271 -18.09 -9.56 1.28
C SER A 271 -19.06 -10.55 1.95
N ARG A 272 -18.55 -11.49 2.75
CA ARG A 272 -19.41 -12.44 3.51
C ARG A 272 -20.38 -11.75 4.49
N ILE A 273 -20.03 -10.57 4.99
CA ILE A 273 -20.88 -9.80 5.90
C ILE A 273 -21.88 -8.94 5.11
N MET A 274 -21.43 -8.27 4.06
CA MET A 274 -22.17 -7.20 3.40
C MET A 274 -22.92 -7.64 2.16
N ASP A 275 -22.39 -8.62 1.40
CA ASP A 275 -22.95 -8.94 0.09
C ASP A 275 -24.18 -9.82 0.21
N VAL A 276 -25.12 -9.62 -0.70
CA VAL A 276 -26.35 -10.39 -0.79
C VAL A 276 -26.17 -11.60 -1.71
N ASP A 277 -26.74 -12.74 -1.31
CA ASP A 277 -26.92 -13.86 -2.25
C ASP A 277 -28.09 -13.53 -3.19
N VAL A 278 -27.75 -13.20 -4.42
CA VAL A 278 -28.70 -12.77 -5.46
C VAL A 278 -29.74 -13.88 -5.74
N ALA A 279 -29.38 -15.16 -5.69
CA ALA A 279 -30.29 -16.25 -5.95
C ALA A 279 -31.36 -16.35 -4.84
N THR A 280 -30.93 -16.31 -3.59
CA THR A 280 -31.81 -16.34 -2.42
C THR A 280 -32.70 -15.10 -2.36
N GLU A 281 -32.14 -13.90 -2.58
CA GLU A 281 -32.91 -12.65 -2.51
C GLU A 281 -33.89 -12.50 -3.69
N SER A 282 -33.55 -13.00 -4.89
CA SER A 282 -34.48 -13.02 -6.04
C SER A 282 -35.70 -13.90 -5.79
N THR A 283 -35.51 -15.05 -5.14
CA THR A 283 -36.64 -15.92 -4.74
C THR A 283 -37.50 -15.27 -3.65
N ALA A 284 -36.86 -14.56 -2.70
CA ALA A 284 -37.57 -13.77 -1.68
C ALA A 284 -38.37 -12.63 -2.32
N LEU A 285 -37.80 -11.92 -3.28
CA LEU A 285 -38.49 -10.86 -4.05
C LEU A 285 -39.74 -11.39 -4.76
N ALA A 286 -39.59 -12.52 -5.50
CA ALA A 286 -40.72 -13.15 -6.19
C ALA A 286 -41.81 -13.56 -5.21
N LYS A 287 -41.45 -14.15 -4.06
CA LYS A 287 -42.39 -14.52 -2.98
C LYS A 287 -43.13 -13.29 -2.46
N TYR A 288 -42.43 -12.19 -2.12
CA TYR A 288 -43.09 -11.00 -1.58
C TYR A 288 -43.95 -10.30 -2.63
N ASN A 289 -43.61 -10.34 -3.91
CA ASN A 289 -44.44 -9.85 -5.00
C ASN A 289 -45.76 -10.62 -5.08
N ILE A 290 -45.71 -11.95 -5.08
CA ILE A 290 -46.91 -12.79 -5.08
C ILE A 290 -47.73 -12.55 -3.81
N LEU A 291 -47.09 -12.49 -2.62
CA LEU A 291 -47.80 -12.22 -1.36
C LEU A 291 -48.44 -10.84 -1.32
N SER A 292 -47.81 -9.83 -1.91
CA SER A 292 -48.39 -8.48 -2.01
C SER A 292 -49.64 -8.48 -2.89
N GLN A 293 -49.59 -9.14 -4.05
CA GLN A 293 -50.76 -9.28 -4.94
C GLN A 293 -51.88 -10.10 -4.27
N ALA A 294 -51.54 -11.20 -3.61
CA ALA A 294 -52.52 -12.02 -2.88
C ALA A 294 -53.17 -11.24 -1.72
N SER A 295 -52.36 -10.50 -0.95
CA SER A 295 -52.87 -9.69 0.16
C SER A 295 -53.78 -8.57 -0.32
N ALA A 296 -53.52 -7.95 -1.46
CA ALA A 296 -54.38 -6.97 -2.09
C ALA A 296 -55.70 -7.59 -2.52
N ALA A 297 -55.71 -8.77 -3.14
CA ALA A 297 -56.91 -9.49 -3.52
C ALA A 297 -57.73 -9.93 -2.28
N MET A 298 -57.06 -10.41 -1.23
CA MET A 298 -57.72 -10.77 0.04
C MET A 298 -58.35 -9.55 0.75
N LEU A 299 -57.68 -8.38 0.69
CA LEU A 299 -58.26 -7.13 1.22
C LEU A 299 -59.52 -6.73 0.46
N ALA A 300 -59.47 -6.80 -0.87
CA ALA A 300 -60.66 -6.55 -1.71
C ALA A 300 -61.81 -7.53 -1.35
N GLN A 301 -61.51 -8.82 -1.20
CA GLN A 301 -62.50 -9.84 -0.82
C GLN A 301 -63.04 -9.61 0.60
N ALA A 302 -62.23 -9.22 1.55
CA ALA A 302 -62.67 -8.92 2.92
C ALA A 302 -63.60 -7.71 2.98
N ASN A 303 -63.43 -6.73 2.09
CA ASN A 303 -64.32 -5.58 1.97
C ASN A 303 -65.65 -5.95 1.30
N THR A 304 -65.70 -6.89 0.34
CA THR A 304 -66.93 -7.33 -0.31
C THR A 304 -67.83 -8.14 0.63
N THR A 305 -67.28 -8.89 1.59
CA THR A 305 -68.10 -9.66 2.57
C THR A 305 -68.94 -8.77 3.45
N GLN A 306 -68.49 -7.54 3.78
CA GLN A 306 -69.34 -6.57 4.51
C GLN A 306 -70.47 -6.00 3.66
N ASN A 307 -70.18 -5.74 2.37
CA ASN A 307 -71.22 -5.25 1.46
C ASN A 307 -72.31 -6.32 1.27
N THR A 308 -71.94 -7.58 1.21
CA THR A 308 -72.91 -8.69 1.14
C THR A 308 -73.80 -8.79 2.41
N ALA A 309 -73.16 -8.58 3.60
CA ALA A 309 -73.94 -8.55 4.88
C ALA A 309 -74.87 -7.35 4.96
N LEU A 310 -74.49 -6.17 4.39
CA LEU A 310 -75.38 -5.01 4.31
C LEU A 310 -76.57 -5.27 3.36
N MET A 311 -76.38 -5.95 2.23
CA MET A 311 -77.42 -6.34 1.28
C MET A 311 -78.43 -7.37 1.87
N LEU A 312 -77.99 -8.17 2.86
CA LEU A 312 -78.88 -9.11 3.54
C LEU A 312 -79.75 -8.45 4.66
N LEU A 313 -79.41 -7.26 5.09
CA LEU A 313 -80.03 -6.50 6.15
C LEU A 313 -80.95 -5.41 5.61
N GLY A 314 -80.90 -5.06 4.34
CA GLY A 314 -81.74 -4.08 3.66
C GLY A 314 -82.54 -4.71 2.56
#